data_fbe99fdbb9c16006f93212a3b6c3bb05
#
_entry.id   fbe99fdbb9c16006f93212a3b6c3bb05
#
_cell.length_a   1.000
_cell.length_b   1.000
_cell.length_c   1.000
_cell.angle_alpha   90.00
_cell.angle_beta   90.00
_cell.angle_gamma   90.00
#
_symmetry.space_group_name_H-M   'P 1'
#
loop_
_entity.id
_entity.type
_entity.pdbx_description
1 polymer ?
#
loop_
_entity_poly.entity_id
_entity_poly.type
_entity_poly.pdbx_seq_one_letter_code
_entity_poly.pdbx_strand_id
1 'polypeptide(L)'
;MRDRVRRIYRNVSDGLDLIVFLNSTEPHIDRSFFYATGLTDGLFEGCGAWLTPDGGCEITTSALEEEAAKKSALPLHVFRSRDDSTKLMKAALRGHKRIGINASELTYAAFERLRKLASKSARFIDISEAVVTTRLVKDAAEIERIQRACDIASRSFEEVLPFIPSGVTEAEVASELVYRMQKNGATGPSFHTIVGSGPNGAEPHYTAGSRKIEPGDMIVIDFGAAYHMYCSDITRTVVVGKASEEQRRMHETVARAQAAAFAKMKPGSTAKSVDAAARSLIDRSKYKGRFIHGLGHSIGLAVHDGGALNSTSDLVLRPNMVFTDEPGVYVPGFGGVRIEDDVLITKGEPRFMSTAPRDLREL
;
A
#
# COMPACT_ATOMS: atom_id res chain seq x y z
N MET A 1 12.60 -13.99 9.54
CA MET A 1 12.50 -14.45 8.15
C MET A 1 11.94 -15.87 8.03
N ARG A 2 12.50 -16.89 8.66
CA ARG A 2 11.99 -18.29 8.56
C ARG A 2 10.48 -18.41 8.76
N ASP A 3 9.89 -17.70 9.70
CA ASP A 3 8.44 -17.75 9.94
C ASP A 3 7.63 -17.13 8.81
N ARG A 4 8.12 -16.07 8.17
CA ARG A 4 7.46 -15.46 6.99
C ARG A 4 7.42 -16.43 5.82
N VAL A 5 8.54 -17.11 5.54
CA VAL A 5 8.61 -18.13 4.49
C VAL A 5 7.64 -19.28 4.78
N ARG A 6 7.65 -19.82 6.01
CA ARG A 6 6.71 -20.87 6.42
C ARG A 6 5.24 -20.44 6.35
N ARG A 7 4.93 -19.15 6.58
CA ARG A 7 3.58 -18.61 6.44
C ARG A 7 3.12 -18.64 4.98
N ILE A 8 4.00 -18.35 4.01
CA ILE A 8 3.67 -18.48 2.58
C ILE A 8 3.34 -19.93 2.27
N TYR A 9 4.21 -20.89 2.63
CA TYR A 9 4.00 -22.30 2.38
C TYR A 9 2.72 -22.87 3.02
N ARG A 10 2.31 -22.37 4.19
CA ARG A 10 1.05 -22.78 4.85
C ARG A 10 -0.21 -22.34 4.11
N ASN A 11 -0.12 -21.27 3.33
CA ASN A 11 -1.24 -20.76 2.54
C ASN A 11 -1.27 -21.35 1.11
N VAL A 12 -0.30 -22.18 0.74
CA VAL A 12 -0.29 -22.90 -0.54
C VAL A 12 -0.91 -24.29 -0.35
N SER A 13 -1.92 -24.63 -1.15
CA SER A 13 -2.59 -25.93 -1.13
C SER A 13 -1.75 -27.06 -1.72
N ASP A 14 -0.85 -26.75 -2.63
CA ASP A 14 0.00 -27.68 -3.34
C ASP A 14 1.35 -27.88 -2.64
N GLY A 15 1.81 -29.13 -2.53
CA GLY A 15 3.16 -29.41 -2.03
C GLY A 15 4.22 -28.87 -3.00
N LEU A 16 4.88 -27.77 -2.65
CA LEU A 16 5.92 -27.13 -3.44
C LEU A 16 7.32 -27.54 -2.94
N ASP A 17 8.25 -27.72 -3.90
CA ASP A 17 9.66 -27.97 -3.60
C ASP A 17 10.44 -26.65 -3.43
N LEU A 18 10.00 -25.59 -4.10
CA LEU A 18 10.64 -24.29 -4.14
C LEU A 18 9.60 -23.20 -4.39
N ILE A 19 9.79 -22.01 -3.80
CA ILE A 19 9.13 -20.78 -4.21
C ILE A 19 10.19 -19.80 -4.71
N VAL A 20 9.90 -19.10 -5.80
CA VAL A 20 10.80 -18.12 -6.42
C VAL A 20 10.11 -16.77 -6.52
N PHE A 21 10.74 -15.76 -5.91
CA PHE A 21 10.43 -14.34 -6.18
C PHE A 21 11.59 -13.77 -7.00
N LEU A 22 11.31 -13.41 -8.25
CA LEU A 22 12.31 -12.90 -9.19
C LEU A 22 11.96 -11.50 -9.65
N ASN A 23 12.78 -10.55 -9.31
CA ASN A 23 12.66 -9.16 -9.74
C ASN A 23 13.08 -8.99 -11.21
N SER A 24 12.37 -8.12 -11.92
CA SER A 24 12.79 -7.58 -13.21
C SER A 24 13.46 -6.21 -13.01
N THR A 25 13.29 -5.29 -13.94
CA THR A 25 13.67 -3.87 -13.77
C THR A 25 12.44 -3.08 -13.30
N GLU A 26 12.65 -1.93 -12.66
CA GLU A 26 11.56 -1.02 -12.33
C GLU A 26 10.61 -0.83 -13.53
N PRO A 27 9.29 -0.80 -13.34
CA PRO A 27 8.56 -0.88 -12.06
C PRO A 27 8.22 -2.31 -11.60
N HIS A 28 8.74 -3.35 -12.25
CA HIS A 28 8.41 -4.76 -12.02
C HIS A 28 9.30 -5.40 -10.95
N ILE A 29 9.15 -4.91 -9.73
CA ILE A 29 9.84 -5.41 -8.54
C ILE A 29 8.80 -6.08 -7.63
N ASP A 30 8.93 -7.40 -7.43
CA ASP A 30 8.03 -8.15 -6.55
C ASP A 30 8.27 -7.78 -5.09
N ARG A 31 7.30 -7.12 -4.48
CA ARG A 31 7.36 -6.75 -3.05
C ARG A 31 7.50 -7.97 -2.12
N SER A 32 7.12 -9.16 -2.59
CA SER A 32 7.26 -10.39 -1.83
C SER A 32 8.72 -10.83 -1.67
N PHE A 33 9.61 -10.37 -2.55
CA PHE A 33 11.06 -10.48 -2.36
C PHE A 33 11.48 -9.83 -1.03
N PHE A 34 11.06 -8.58 -0.79
CA PHE A 34 11.36 -7.86 0.46
C PHE A 34 10.66 -8.49 1.67
N TYR A 35 9.43 -8.98 1.50
CA TYR A 35 8.73 -9.73 2.56
C TYR A 35 9.53 -10.94 3.03
N ALA A 36 10.02 -11.74 2.08
CA ALA A 36 10.74 -12.98 2.37
C ALA A 36 12.16 -12.76 2.89
N THR A 37 12.86 -11.74 2.37
CA THR A 37 14.26 -11.46 2.70
C THR A 37 14.43 -10.55 3.91
N GLY A 38 13.41 -9.74 4.23
CA GLY A 38 13.47 -8.73 5.30
C GLY A 38 14.27 -7.48 4.95
N LEU A 39 14.75 -7.38 3.74
CA LEU A 39 15.42 -6.18 3.24
C LEU A 39 14.46 -4.99 3.23
N THR A 40 14.98 -3.81 3.51
CA THR A 40 14.19 -2.58 3.72
C THR A 40 14.60 -1.45 2.79
N ASP A 41 15.61 -1.67 1.97
CA ASP A 41 16.17 -0.71 1.01
C ASP A 41 16.84 -1.47 -0.15
N GLY A 42 17.19 -0.77 -1.23
CA GLY A 42 17.79 -1.32 -2.46
C GLY A 42 16.76 -1.56 -3.56
N LEU A 43 17.22 -1.56 -4.82
CA LEU A 43 16.39 -1.81 -5.99
C LEU A 43 16.25 -3.31 -6.29
N PHE A 44 17.34 -4.05 -6.15
CA PHE A 44 17.40 -5.51 -6.40
C PHE A 44 16.91 -5.93 -7.78
N GLU A 45 17.18 -5.13 -8.81
CA GLU A 45 16.85 -5.48 -10.20
C GLU A 45 17.57 -6.75 -10.65
N GLY A 46 16.81 -7.65 -11.28
CA GLY A 46 17.30 -8.95 -11.74
C GLY A 46 17.71 -9.93 -10.63
N CYS A 47 17.46 -9.58 -9.36
CA CYS A 47 17.74 -10.41 -8.20
C CYS A 47 16.60 -11.37 -7.90
N GLY A 48 16.87 -12.46 -7.18
CA GLY A 48 15.86 -13.45 -6.84
C GLY A 48 15.98 -13.96 -5.41
N ALA A 49 14.84 -14.27 -4.78
CA ALA A 49 14.75 -14.99 -3.52
C ALA A 49 14.23 -16.42 -3.77
N TRP A 50 14.92 -17.39 -3.19
CA TRP A 50 14.69 -18.83 -3.36
C TRP A 50 14.31 -19.42 -2.01
N LEU A 51 13.06 -19.84 -1.88
CA LEU A 51 12.49 -20.23 -0.60
C LEU A 51 12.22 -21.74 -0.58
N THR A 52 12.57 -22.38 0.54
CA THR A 52 12.35 -23.83 0.74
C THR A 52 11.30 -24.10 1.82
N PRO A 53 10.61 -25.27 1.80
CA PRO A 53 9.49 -25.57 2.70
C PRO A 53 9.85 -25.56 4.20
N ASP A 54 11.11 -25.82 4.55
CA ASP A 54 11.62 -25.78 5.92
C ASP A 54 11.79 -24.35 6.48
N GLY A 55 11.54 -23.35 5.64
CA GLY A 55 11.67 -21.91 5.96
C GLY A 55 13.02 -21.33 5.56
N GLY A 56 13.80 -22.03 4.75
CA GLY A 56 15.02 -21.52 4.15
C GLY A 56 14.71 -20.39 3.15
N CYS A 57 15.64 -19.46 3.03
CA CYS A 57 15.62 -18.39 2.03
C CYS A 57 17.06 -18.05 1.64
N GLU A 58 17.34 -18.07 0.35
CA GLU A 58 18.63 -17.66 -0.22
C GLU A 58 18.40 -16.56 -1.24
N ILE A 59 19.39 -15.70 -1.46
CA ILE A 59 19.30 -14.59 -2.39
C ILE A 59 20.33 -14.74 -3.51
N THR A 60 19.88 -14.64 -4.76
CA THR A 60 20.77 -14.33 -5.87
C THR A 60 20.73 -12.82 -6.13
N THR A 61 21.87 -12.17 -6.08
CA THR A 61 21.97 -10.70 -6.18
C THR A 61 23.08 -10.27 -7.13
N SER A 62 22.93 -9.11 -7.74
CA SER A 62 24.00 -8.49 -8.51
C SER A 62 25.11 -7.97 -7.59
N ALA A 63 26.30 -7.77 -8.14
CA ALA A 63 27.39 -7.12 -7.40
C ALA A 63 27.05 -5.67 -7.00
N LEU A 64 26.11 -5.02 -7.68
CA LEU A 64 25.64 -3.67 -7.33
C LEU A 64 24.89 -3.66 -6.01
N GLU A 65 24.14 -4.72 -5.71
CA GLU A 65 23.28 -4.83 -4.52
C GLU A 65 23.89 -5.69 -3.41
N GLU A 66 25.14 -6.17 -3.59
CA GLU A 66 25.78 -7.09 -2.65
C GLU A 66 25.82 -6.54 -1.20
N GLU A 67 26.23 -5.28 -1.03
CA GLU A 67 26.31 -4.65 0.30
C GLU A 67 24.93 -4.46 0.93
N ALA A 68 23.93 -4.11 0.15
CA ALA A 68 22.55 -4.03 0.63
C ALA A 68 22.01 -5.41 1.01
N ALA A 69 22.28 -6.44 0.20
CA ALA A 69 21.85 -7.81 0.44
C ALA A 69 22.43 -8.42 1.74
N LYS A 70 23.67 -8.07 2.09
CA LYS A 70 24.32 -8.52 3.34
C LYS A 70 23.54 -8.17 4.61
N LYS A 71 22.73 -7.09 4.56
CA LYS A 71 21.87 -6.67 5.70
C LYS A 71 20.80 -7.71 6.05
N SER A 72 20.42 -8.59 5.11
CA SER A 72 19.46 -9.68 5.37
C SER A 72 20.00 -10.79 6.27
N ALA A 73 21.32 -10.93 6.37
CA ALA A 73 22.02 -12.06 6.98
C ALA A 73 21.61 -13.44 6.40
N LEU A 74 21.09 -13.47 5.18
CA LEU A 74 20.75 -14.69 4.44
C LEU A 74 21.92 -15.15 3.57
N PRO A 75 21.98 -16.44 3.15
CA PRO A 75 22.94 -16.91 2.17
C PRO A 75 22.83 -16.12 0.86
N LEU A 76 23.96 -15.64 0.35
CA LEU A 76 24.04 -14.80 -0.84
C LEU A 76 24.81 -15.49 -1.94
N HIS A 77 24.29 -15.41 -3.16
CA HIS A 77 24.94 -15.86 -4.40
C HIS A 77 25.07 -14.64 -5.33
N VAL A 78 26.27 -14.09 -5.42
CA VAL A 78 26.53 -12.83 -6.16
C VAL A 78 26.89 -13.12 -7.61
N PHE A 79 26.19 -12.54 -8.57
CA PHE A 79 26.53 -12.57 -9.98
C PHE A 79 27.17 -11.25 -10.45
N ARG A 80 28.15 -11.37 -11.37
CA ARG A 80 28.86 -10.23 -11.97
C ARG A 80 28.58 -10.10 -13.47
N SER A 81 27.92 -11.09 -14.06
CA SER A 81 27.56 -11.13 -15.48
C SER A 81 26.21 -11.81 -15.69
N ARG A 82 25.65 -11.66 -16.89
CA ARG A 82 24.43 -12.40 -17.30
C ARG A 82 24.65 -13.90 -17.28
N ASP A 83 25.85 -14.36 -17.64
CA ASP A 83 26.18 -15.79 -17.63
C ASP A 83 26.24 -16.33 -16.21
N ASP A 84 26.82 -15.58 -15.26
CA ASP A 84 26.83 -15.98 -13.85
C ASP A 84 25.42 -16.02 -13.28
N SER A 85 24.60 -14.99 -13.53
CA SER A 85 23.19 -14.98 -13.14
C SER A 85 22.45 -16.21 -13.68
N THR A 86 22.69 -16.56 -14.95
CA THR A 86 22.07 -17.75 -15.58
C THR A 86 22.53 -19.05 -14.93
N LYS A 87 23.83 -19.20 -14.61
CA LYS A 87 24.38 -20.38 -13.90
C LYS A 87 23.77 -20.49 -12.49
N LEU A 88 23.71 -19.40 -11.73
CA LEU A 88 23.14 -19.39 -10.38
C LEU A 88 21.66 -19.75 -10.38
N MET A 89 20.86 -19.14 -11.25
CA MET A 89 19.43 -19.46 -11.38
C MET A 89 19.23 -20.94 -11.76
N LYS A 90 20.03 -21.47 -12.70
CA LYS A 90 19.98 -22.89 -13.10
C LYS A 90 20.34 -23.82 -11.94
N ALA A 91 21.32 -23.43 -11.11
CA ALA A 91 21.73 -24.18 -9.93
C ALA A 91 20.59 -24.20 -8.88
N ALA A 92 19.96 -23.04 -8.61
CA ALA A 92 18.85 -22.91 -7.67
C ALA A 92 17.60 -23.69 -8.10
N LEU A 93 17.34 -23.82 -9.39
CA LEU A 93 16.22 -24.59 -9.94
C LEU A 93 16.47 -26.12 -10.00
N ARG A 94 17.74 -26.53 -9.81
CA ARG A 94 18.12 -27.93 -10.05
C ARG A 94 17.50 -28.87 -9.01
N GLY A 95 16.82 -29.92 -9.51
CA GLY A 95 16.20 -30.96 -8.67
C GLY A 95 14.78 -30.66 -8.25
N HIS A 96 14.32 -29.37 -8.38
CA HIS A 96 12.97 -28.98 -8.04
C HIS A 96 11.99 -29.28 -9.19
N LYS A 97 10.82 -29.83 -8.85
CA LYS A 97 9.79 -30.25 -9.81
C LYS A 97 8.52 -29.43 -9.70
N ARG A 98 8.20 -28.92 -8.51
CA ARG A 98 7.00 -28.12 -8.23
C ARG A 98 7.44 -26.76 -7.69
N ILE A 99 7.42 -25.76 -8.56
CA ILE A 99 7.99 -24.43 -8.29
C ILE A 99 6.87 -23.41 -8.21
N GLY A 100 6.69 -22.79 -7.05
CA GLY A 100 5.76 -21.69 -6.85
C GLY A 100 6.34 -20.38 -7.39
N ILE A 101 5.51 -19.62 -8.08
CA ILE A 101 5.82 -18.28 -8.59
C ILE A 101 4.69 -17.30 -8.26
N ASN A 102 5.02 -16.07 -7.99
CA ASN A 102 4.05 -14.98 -7.87
C ASN A 102 3.74 -14.45 -9.28
N ALA A 103 2.77 -15.08 -9.97
CA ALA A 103 2.50 -14.78 -11.37
C ALA A 103 1.94 -13.36 -11.58
N SER A 104 1.31 -12.76 -10.57
CA SER A 104 0.81 -11.38 -10.64
C SER A 104 1.92 -10.33 -10.74
N GLU A 105 3.12 -10.63 -10.26
CA GLU A 105 4.27 -9.72 -10.25
C GLU A 105 5.37 -10.12 -11.24
N LEU A 106 5.42 -11.41 -11.60
CA LEU A 106 6.46 -11.95 -12.47
C LEU A 106 6.20 -11.59 -13.92
N THR A 107 7.11 -10.85 -14.55
CA THR A 107 6.99 -10.55 -15.98
C THR A 107 7.03 -11.81 -16.84
N TYR A 108 6.32 -11.81 -17.98
CA TYR A 108 6.35 -12.94 -18.91
C TYR A 108 7.78 -13.29 -19.36
N ALA A 109 8.62 -12.29 -19.61
CA ALA A 109 10.02 -12.51 -20.00
C ALA A 109 10.83 -13.20 -18.88
N ALA A 110 10.62 -12.82 -17.62
CA ALA A 110 11.26 -13.45 -16.48
C ALA A 110 10.75 -14.91 -16.29
N PHE A 111 9.45 -15.14 -16.44
CA PHE A 111 8.86 -16.48 -16.43
C PHE A 111 9.47 -17.39 -17.51
N GLU A 112 9.54 -16.93 -18.76
CA GLU A 112 10.14 -17.70 -19.87
C GLU A 112 11.62 -18.01 -19.61
N ARG A 113 12.35 -17.09 -18.95
CA ARG A 113 13.75 -17.34 -18.55
C ARG A 113 13.81 -18.46 -17.51
N LEU A 114 13.00 -18.44 -16.46
CA LEU A 114 12.92 -19.49 -15.45
C LEU A 114 12.55 -20.84 -16.10
N ARG A 115 11.54 -20.85 -16.98
CA ARG A 115 11.06 -22.05 -17.68
C ARG A 115 12.14 -22.71 -18.54
N LYS A 116 12.97 -21.92 -19.23
CA LYS A 116 14.09 -22.42 -20.05
C LYS A 116 15.23 -23.00 -19.21
N LEU A 117 15.41 -22.51 -17.98
CA LEU A 117 16.49 -22.94 -17.08
C LEU A 117 16.11 -24.15 -16.22
N ALA A 118 14.84 -24.32 -15.96
CA ALA A 118 14.32 -25.44 -15.17
C ALA A 118 14.35 -26.77 -15.94
N SER A 119 14.21 -27.89 -15.21
CA SER A 119 14.02 -29.21 -15.82
C SER A 119 12.76 -29.23 -16.69
N LYS A 120 12.76 -29.97 -17.80
CA LYS A 120 11.57 -30.22 -18.64
C LYS A 120 10.39 -30.81 -17.87
N SER A 121 10.66 -31.49 -16.75
CA SER A 121 9.63 -32.05 -15.86
C SER A 121 9.15 -31.09 -14.79
N ALA A 122 9.74 -29.90 -14.68
CA ALA A 122 9.33 -28.91 -13.71
C ALA A 122 7.96 -28.28 -14.07
N ARG A 123 7.12 -28.13 -13.06
CA ARG A 123 5.82 -27.44 -13.16
C ARG A 123 5.88 -26.15 -12.35
N PHE A 124 5.49 -25.06 -12.96
CA PHE A 124 5.31 -23.77 -12.30
C PHE A 124 3.87 -23.64 -11.84
N ILE A 125 3.69 -23.23 -10.61
CA ILE A 125 2.39 -23.13 -9.93
C ILE A 125 2.25 -21.68 -9.48
N ASP A 126 1.16 -21.02 -9.88
CA ASP A 126 0.84 -19.68 -9.42
C ASP A 126 0.45 -19.72 -7.95
N ILE A 127 1.14 -18.92 -7.14
CA ILE A 127 0.88 -18.76 -5.70
C ILE A 127 0.49 -17.32 -5.34
N SER A 128 0.09 -16.51 -6.29
CA SER A 128 -0.24 -15.08 -6.06
C SER A 128 -1.27 -14.90 -4.95
N GLU A 129 -2.33 -15.74 -4.94
CA GLU A 129 -3.35 -15.70 -3.90
C GLU A 129 -2.80 -16.05 -2.50
N ALA A 130 -1.94 -17.07 -2.42
CA ALA A 130 -1.30 -17.47 -1.17
C ALA A 130 -0.38 -16.37 -0.62
N VAL A 131 0.33 -15.67 -1.50
CA VAL A 131 1.18 -14.52 -1.16
C VAL A 131 0.32 -13.37 -0.61
N VAL A 132 -0.74 -12.98 -1.33
CA VAL A 132 -1.69 -11.97 -0.89
C VAL A 132 -2.27 -12.33 0.48
N THR A 133 -2.80 -13.55 0.64
CA THR A 133 -3.37 -14.04 1.90
C THR A 133 -2.37 -13.98 3.05
N THR A 134 -1.10 -14.26 2.77
CA THR A 134 -0.03 -14.21 3.77
C THR A 134 0.27 -12.78 4.21
N ARG A 135 0.36 -11.84 3.26
CA ARG A 135 0.70 -10.43 3.51
C ARG A 135 -0.45 -9.64 4.12
N LEU A 136 -1.69 -10.07 3.93
CA LEU A 136 -2.87 -9.45 4.57
C LEU A 136 -2.75 -9.39 6.09
N VAL A 137 -2.24 -10.43 6.75
CA VAL A 137 -2.08 -10.46 8.21
C VAL A 137 -0.63 -10.10 8.55
N LYS A 138 -0.43 -8.91 9.09
CA LYS A 138 0.88 -8.34 9.40
C LYS A 138 1.49 -8.97 10.64
N ASP A 139 2.80 -9.13 10.69
CA ASP A 139 3.53 -9.41 11.93
C ASP A 139 3.80 -8.11 12.71
N ALA A 140 4.33 -8.24 13.92
CA ALA A 140 4.57 -7.09 14.81
C ALA A 140 5.53 -6.06 14.19
N ALA A 141 6.59 -6.52 13.50
CA ALA A 141 7.57 -5.63 12.89
C ALA A 141 6.98 -4.89 11.66
N GLU A 142 6.06 -5.53 10.93
CA GLU A 142 5.32 -4.88 9.84
C GLU A 142 4.40 -3.78 10.38
N ILE A 143 3.64 -4.08 11.45
CA ILE A 143 2.75 -3.11 12.11
C ILE A 143 3.53 -1.91 12.64
N GLU A 144 4.70 -2.14 13.25
CA GLU A 144 5.59 -1.06 13.74
C GLU A 144 6.04 -0.13 12.60
N ARG A 145 6.43 -0.69 11.45
CA ARG A 145 6.88 0.09 10.30
C ARG A 145 5.73 0.89 9.66
N ILE A 146 4.54 0.28 9.54
CA ILE A 146 3.33 0.99 9.06
C ILE A 146 2.99 2.11 10.04
N GLN A 147 3.02 1.85 11.36
CA GLN A 147 2.79 2.89 12.37
C GLN A 147 3.76 4.05 12.20
N ARG A 148 5.04 3.76 11.99
CA ARG A 148 6.04 4.82 11.78
C ARG A 148 5.79 5.62 10.50
N ALA A 149 5.36 4.97 9.41
CA ALA A 149 4.96 5.65 8.18
C ALA A 149 3.75 6.59 8.44
N CYS A 150 2.74 6.12 9.18
CA CYS A 150 1.57 6.92 9.57
C CYS A 150 1.96 8.13 10.44
N ASP A 151 2.88 7.94 11.40
CA ASP A 151 3.37 9.04 12.28
C ASP A 151 4.08 10.12 11.46
N ILE A 152 4.94 9.70 10.50
CA ILE A 152 5.64 10.62 9.59
C ILE A 152 4.64 11.39 8.74
N ALA A 153 3.68 10.72 8.11
CA ALA A 153 2.68 11.34 7.26
C ALA A 153 1.80 12.32 8.07
N SER A 154 1.30 11.89 9.22
CA SER A 154 0.46 12.73 10.10
C SER A 154 1.17 14.01 10.54
N ARG A 155 2.43 13.89 10.97
CA ARG A 155 3.25 15.05 11.33
C ARG A 155 3.48 15.99 10.14
N SER A 156 3.79 15.43 8.98
CA SER A 156 4.07 16.21 7.77
C SER A 156 2.84 16.99 7.29
N PHE A 157 1.66 16.42 7.47
CA PHE A 157 0.40 17.12 7.21
C PHE A 157 0.25 18.37 8.08
N GLU A 158 0.43 18.29 9.39
CA GLU A 158 0.36 19.45 10.28
C GLU A 158 1.40 20.52 9.90
N GLU A 159 2.59 20.08 9.49
CA GLU A 159 3.67 21.00 9.10
C GLU A 159 3.43 21.69 7.76
N VAL A 160 2.63 21.11 6.84
CA VAL A 160 2.35 21.71 5.53
C VAL A 160 1.21 22.72 5.57
N LEU A 161 0.28 22.65 6.53
CA LEU A 161 -0.90 23.51 6.60
C LEU A 161 -0.57 25.01 6.49
N PRO A 162 0.44 25.55 7.20
CA PRO A 162 0.81 26.98 7.05
C PRO A 162 1.34 27.36 5.66
N PHE A 163 1.72 26.38 4.85
CA PHE A 163 2.22 26.59 3.48
C PHE A 163 1.09 26.69 2.44
N ILE A 164 -0.15 26.32 2.78
CA ILE A 164 -1.28 26.23 1.85
C ILE A 164 -2.06 27.58 1.65
N PRO A 165 -1.67 28.76 2.18
CA PRO A 165 -2.42 29.97 1.94
C PRO A 165 -2.60 30.25 0.44
N SER A 166 -3.60 31.07 0.12
CA SER A 166 -3.96 31.39 -1.26
C SER A 166 -2.78 31.82 -2.13
N GLY A 167 -2.75 31.34 -3.37
CA GLY A 167 -1.76 31.76 -4.38
C GLY A 167 -0.69 30.72 -4.70
N VAL A 168 -0.48 29.67 -3.87
CA VAL A 168 0.36 28.53 -4.22
C VAL A 168 -0.40 27.59 -5.16
N THR A 169 0.33 26.80 -5.94
CA THR A 169 -0.28 25.80 -6.83
C THR A 169 -0.48 24.46 -6.10
N GLU A 170 -1.38 23.63 -6.61
CA GLU A 170 -1.57 22.26 -6.14
C GLU A 170 -0.25 21.46 -6.17
N ALA A 171 0.53 21.58 -7.24
CA ALA A 171 1.83 20.91 -7.39
C ALA A 171 2.87 21.41 -6.36
N GLU A 172 2.87 22.69 -5.98
CA GLU A 172 3.76 23.21 -4.94
C GLU A 172 3.39 22.63 -3.57
N VAL A 173 2.11 22.51 -3.24
CA VAL A 173 1.65 21.86 -2.00
C VAL A 173 2.04 20.39 -1.97
N ALA A 174 1.84 19.66 -3.07
CA ALA A 174 2.24 18.26 -3.17
C ALA A 174 3.75 18.08 -2.97
N SER A 175 4.55 18.95 -3.60
CA SER A 175 6.02 18.91 -3.50
C SER A 175 6.51 19.24 -2.08
N GLU A 176 5.93 20.24 -1.44
CA GLU A 176 6.27 20.63 -0.06
C GLU A 176 5.91 19.49 0.92
N LEU A 177 4.77 18.83 0.73
CA LEU A 177 4.37 17.71 1.58
C LEU A 177 5.33 16.51 1.45
N VAL A 178 5.74 16.17 0.23
CA VAL A 178 6.77 15.13 -0.02
C VAL A 178 8.10 15.50 0.64
N TYR A 179 8.54 16.75 0.50
CA TYR A 179 9.75 17.24 1.17
C TYR A 179 9.67 17.07 2.70
N ARG A 180 8.53 17.43 3.31
CA ARG A 180 8.33 17.28 4.74
C ARG A 180 8.33 15.82 5.20
N MET A 181 7.67 14.94 4.45
CA MET A 181 7.70 13.50 4.76
C MET A 181 9.14 12.97 4.74
N GLN A 182 9.94 13.31 3.74
CA GLN A 182 11.34 12.90 3.67
C GLN A 182 12.18 13.50 4.82
N LYS A 183 11.99 14.79 5.14
CA LYS A 183 12.64 15.45 6.29
C LYS A 183 12.28 14.80 7.62
N ASN A 184 11.07 14.26 7.76
CA ASN A 184 10.59 13.55 8.94
C ASN A 184 11.00 12.07 8.96
N GLY A 185 11.74 11.59 7.95
CA GLY A 185 12.38 10.27 7.94
C GLY A 185 11.73 9.24 7.00
N ALA A 186 10.81 9.65 6.11
CA ALA A 186 10.35 8.78 5.03
C ALA A 186 11.46 8.54 4.00
N THR A 187 11.48 7.37 3.40
CA THR A 187 12.34 7.08 2.24
C THR A 187 11.82 7.73 0.95
N GLY A 188 10.54 8.09 0.93
CA GLY A 188 9.84 8.77 -0.16
C GLY A 188 8.34 8.77 0.11
N PRO A 189 7.52 9.28 -0.82
CA PRO A 189 6.08 9.10 -0.77
C PRO A 189 5.72 7.64 -1.08
N SER A 190 4.61 7.14 -0.53
CA SER A 190 4.10 5.80 -0.83
C SER A 190 3.43 5.71 -2.21
N PHE A 191 2.93 6.86 -2.71
CA PHE A 191 2.35 7.05 -4.04
C PHE A 191 2.47 8.52 -4.45
N HIS A 192 2.02 8.86 -5.68
CA HIS A 192 1.97 10.25 -6.14
C HIS A 192 0.95 11.04 -5.32
N THR A 193 1.42 12.02 -4.55
CA THR A 193 0.58 12.88 -3.71
C THR A 193 -0.49 13.58 -4.53
N ILE A 194 -1.75 13.43 -4.13
CA ILE A 194 -2.90 14.09 -4.73
C ILE A 194 -3.19 15.38 -3.98
N VAL A 195 -3.32 16.48 -4.70
CA VAL A 195 -3.82 17.77 -4.18
C VAL A 195 -4.81 18.31 -5.18
N GLY A 196 -6.09 18.13 -4.90
CA GLY A 196 -7.18 18.62 -5.76
C GLY A 196 -7.94 19.78 -5.09
N SER A 197 -7.81 20.98 -5.63
CA SER A 197 -8.44 22.19 -5.08
C SER A 197 -9.68 22.61 -5.85
N GLY A 198 -10.71 23.12 -5.14
CA GLY A 198 -11.98 23.52 -5.74
C GLY A 198 -12.57 22.41 -6.61
N PRO A 199 -12.96 22.70 -7.88
CA PRO A 199 -13.55 21.68 -8.78
C PRO A 199 -12.69 20.44 -8.99
N ASN A 200 -11.35 20.53 -8.95
CA ASN A 200 -10.42 19.43 -9.14
C ASN A 200 -10.53 18.37 -8.03
N GLY A 201 -10.93 18.78 -6.81
CA GLY A 201 -11.22 17.86 -5.72
C GLY A 201 -12.37 16.88 -5.99
N ALA A 202 -13.14 17.07 -7.07
CA ALA A 202 -14.17 16.12 -7.50
C ALA A 202 -13.61 14.90 -8.25
N GLU A 203 -12.32 14.86 -8.56
CA GLU A 203 -11.63 13.74 -9.21
C GLU A 203 -10.82 12.95 -8.17
N PRO A 204 -11.25 11.72 -7.78
CA PRO A 204 -10.57 10.96 -6.71
C PRO A 204 -9.09 10.71 -6.93
N HIS A 205 -8.68 10.47 -8.19
CA HIS A 205 -7.28 10.22 -8.59
C HIS A 205 -6.69 11.40 -9.37
N TYR A 206 -6.97 12.63 -8.90
CA TYR A 206 -6.47 13.84 -9.54
C TYR A 206 -4.95 13.94 -9.47
N THR A 207 -4.32 14.43 -10.52
CA THR A 207 -2.89 14.73 -10.51
C THR A 207 -2.69 16.21 -10.22
N ALA A 208 -2.01 16.53 -9.12
CA ALA A 208 -1.72 17.90 -8.70
C ALA A 208 -1.05 18.72 -9.82
N GLY A 209 -1.66 19.84 -10.18
CA GLY A 209 -1.30 20.64 -11.35
C GLY A 209 -0.89 22.08 -11.01
N SER A 210 -0.92 22.91 -12.04
CA SER A 210 -0.55 24.34 -11.97
C SER A 210 -1.70 25.26 -11.53
N ARG A 211 -2.89 24.70 -11.20
CA ARG A 211 -3.99 25.50 -10.66
C ARG A 211 -3.55 26.15 -9.35
N LYS A 212 -3.73 27.46 -9.26
CA LYS A 212 -3.53 28.22 -8.02
C LYS A 212 -4.70 28.01 -7.08
N ILE A 213 -4.39 27.77 -5.83
CA ILE A 213 -5.36 27.66 -4.76
C ILE A 213 -5.93 29.04 -4.46
N GLU A 214 -7.26 29.15 -4.36
CA GLU A 214 -8.00 30.40 -4.18
C GLU A 214 -8.77 30.41 -2.84
N PRO A 215 -9.08 31.59 -2.29
CA PRO A 215 -9.96 31.69 -1.12
C PRO A 215 -11.32 31.03 -1.39
N GLY A 216 -11.78 30.23 -0.43
CA GLY A 216 -13.02 29.44 -0.55
C GLY A 216 -12.84 28.05 -1.16
N ASP A 217 -11.67 27.72 -1.70
CA ASP A 217 -11.40 26.37 -2.18
C ASP A 217 -11.45 25.36 -1.04
N MET A 218 -12.13 24.27 -1.31
CA MET A 218 -12.01 23.02 -0.57
C MET A 218 -10.94 22.17 -1.25
N ILE A 219 -9.98 21.67 -0.49
CA ILE A 219 -8.81 20.97 -1.01
C ILE A 219 -8.79 19.55 -0.46
N VAL A 220 -8.85 18.56 -1.33
CA VAL A 220 -8.56 17.15 -1.01
C VAL A 220 -7.06 16.93 -1.12
N ILE A 221 -6.43 16.53 -0.02
CA ILE A 221 -5.00 16.24 0.08
C ILE A 221 -4.87 14.78 0.48
N ASP A 222 -4.39 13.95 -0.47
CA ASP A 222 -4.22 12.52 -0.30
C ASP A 222 -2.74 12.17 -0.49
N PHE A 223 -2.15 11.57 0.54
CA PHE A 223 -0.72 11.41 0.68
C PHE A 223 -0.35 10.26 1.62
N GLY A 224 0.82 9.71 1.40
CA GLY A 224 1.36 8.68 2.29
C GLY A 224 2.88 8.69 2.30
N ALA A 225 3.46 8.27 3.41
CA ALA A 225 4.89 8.11 3.59
C ALA A 225 5.31 6.65 3.42
N ALA A 226 6.44 6.41 2.77
CA ALA A 226 7.11 5.11 2.77
C ALA A 226 8.21 5.09 3.85
N TYR A 227 8.17 4.10 4.74
CA TYR A 227 9.19 3.89 5.77
C TYR A 227 9.67 2.44 5.76
N HIS A 228 10.95 2.23 5.43
CA HIS A 228 11.51 0.88 5.32
C HIS A 228 10.63 -0.06 4.48
N MET A 229 10.26 0.38 3.27
CA MET A 229 9.38 -0.28 2.30
C MET A 229 7.89 -0.37 2.67
N TYR A 230 7.47 0.00 3.89
CA TYR A 230 6.07 -0.02 4.28
C TYR A 230 5.42 1.34 4.07
N CYS A 231 4.19 1.30 3.57
CA CYS A 231 3.41 2.45 3.18
C CYS A 231 2.43 2.89 4.28
N SER A 232 2.12 4.18 4.35
CA SER A 232 0.91 4.74 4.94
C SER A 232 0.06 5.40 3.86
N ASP A 233 -1.21 5.64 4.18
CA ASP A 233 -2.19 6.27 3.31
C ASP A 233 -3.16 7.13 4.12
N ILE A 234 -3.23 8.42 3.82
CA ILE A 234 -4.01 9.38 4.61
C ILE A 234 -4.60 10.43 3.67
N THR A 235 -5.91 10.65 3.74
CA THR A 235 -6.54 11.79 3.09
C THR A 235 -7.12 12.75 4.13
N ARG A 236 -6.93 14.05 3.89
CA ARG A 236 -7.60 15.13 4.61
C ARG A 236 -8.16 16.14 3.63
N THR A 237 -9.29 16.71 4.02
CA THR A 237 -9.89 17.84 3.29
C THR A 237 -9.83 19.08 4.14
N VAL A 238 -9.34 20.20 3.57
CA VAL A 238 -9.22 21.51 4.22
C VAL A 238 -9.92 22.58 3.38
N VAL A 239 -10.17 23.76 3.94
CA VAL A 239 -10.75 24.91 3.23
C VAL A 239 -9.87 26.14 3.41
N VAL A 240 -9.63 26.89 2.36
CA VAL A 240 -8.93 28.19 2.43
C VAL A 240 -9.91 29.30 2.81
N GLY A 241 -9.70 29.88 3.99
CA GLY A 241 -10.65 30.82 4.60
C GLY A 241 -11.81 30.10 5.29
N LYS A 242 -12.98 30.74 5.36
CA LYS A 242 -14.16 30.16 6.03
C LYS A 242 -14.91 29.18 5.14
N ALA A 243 -15.16 28.00 5.66
CA ALA A 243 -15.97 27.00 4.99
C ALA A 243 -17.43 27.47 4.86
N SER A 244 -18.02 27.24 3.70
CA SER A 244 -19.45 27.41 3.48
C SER A 244 -20.27 26.35 4.25
N GLU A 245 -21.56 26.59 4.43
CA GLU A 245 -22.45 25.62 5.06
C GLU A 245 -22.51 24.30 4.27
N GLU A 246 -22.43 24.39 2.94
CA GLU A 246 -22.41 23.21 2.08
C GLU A 246 -21.14 22.37 2.26
N GLN A 247 -19.97 23.00 2.33
CA GLN A 247 -18.69 22.32 2.57
C GLN A 247 -18.67 21.64 3.94
N ARG A 248 -19.15 22.31 4.98
CA ARG A 248 -19.28 21.70 6.33
C ARG A 248 -20.20 20.49 6.32
N ARG A 249 -21.38 20.61 5.70
CA ARG A 249 -22.35 19.52 5.61
C ARG A 249 -21.80 18.30 4.86
N MET A 250 -21.05 18.55 3.78
CA MET A 250 -20.39 17.51 3.00
C MET A 250 -19.34 16.79 3.84
N HIS A 251 -18.47 17.55 4.52
CA HIS A 251 -17.45 17.00 5.42
C HIS A 251 -18.05 16.19 6.57
N GLU A 252 -19.07 16.72 7.26
CA GLU A 252 -19.78 16.02 8.35
C GLU A 252 -20.41 14.71 7.87
N THR A 253 -20.94 14.69 6.63
CA THR A 253 -21.51 13.45 6.05
C THR A 253 -20.43 12.39 5.88
N VAL A 254 -19.25 12.76 5.34
CA VAL A 254 -18.12 11.85 5.15
C VAL A 254 -17.53 11.41 6.50
N ALA A 255 -17.35 12.32 7.45
CA ALA A 255 -16.85 12.01 8.78
C ALA A 255 -17.76 11.00 9.53
N ARG A 256 -19.08 11.15 9.41
CA ARG A 256 -20.04 10.19 9.98
C ARG A 256 -19.99 8.83 9.27
N ALA A 257 -19.74 8.83 7.95
CA ALA A 257 -19.60 7.60 7.18
C ALA A 257 -18.34 6.84 7.60
N GLN A 258 -17.20 7.53 7.77
CA GLN A 258 -15.96 6.94 8.28
C GLN A 258 -16.16 6.36 9.69
N ALA A 259 -16.76 7.10 10.60
CA ALA A 259 -17.02 6.61 11.95
C ALA A 259 -17.91 5.36 11.97
N ALA A 260 -18.90 5.28 11.07
CA ALA A 260 -19.76 4.11 10.94
C ALA A 260 -19.02 2.88 10.39
N ALA A 261 -18.13 3.07 9.43
CA ALA A 261 -17.27 2.01 8.89
C ALA A 261 -16.26 1.55 9.94
N PHE A 262 -15.53 2.48 10.55
CA PHE A 262 -14.57 2.20 11.62
C PHE A 262 -15.17 1.32 12.72
N ALA A 263 -16.37 1.64 13.20
CA ALA A 263 -17.07 0.84 14.23
C ALA A 263 -17.34 -0.62 13.79
N LYS A 264 -17.35 -0.89 12.48
CA LYS A 264 -17.55 -2.22 11.88
C LYS A 264 -16.23 -2.95 11.56
N MET A 265 -15.07 -2.28 11.61
CA MET A 265 -13.77 -2.86 11.29
C MET A 265 -13.25 -3.76 12.41
N LYS A 266 -13.99 -4.83 12.70
CA LYS A 266 -13.72 -5.79 13.79
C LYS A 266 -13.47 -7.19 13.25
N PRO A 267 -12.74 -8.05 13.99
CA PRO A 267 -12.60 -9.45 13.62
C PRO A 267 -13.95 -10.13 13.39
N GLY A 268 -14.06 -10.86 12.26
CA GLY A 268 -15.30 -11.54 11.87
C GLY A 268 -16.23 -10.72 10.98
N SER A 269 -16.06 -9.40 10.89
CA SER A 269 -16.80 -8.58 9.92
C SER A 269 -16.38 -8.91 8.50
N THR A 270 -17.32 -8.91 7.55
CA THR A 270 -17.00 -9.02 6.12
C THR A 270 -16.69 -7.65 5.54
N ALA A 271 -15.76 -7.58 4.60
CA ALA A 271 -15.38 -6.34 3.91
C ALA A 271 -16.61 -5.61 3.33
N LYS A 272 -17.53 -6.34 2.68
CA LYS A 272 -18.79 -5.76 2.17
C LYS A 272 -19.68 -5.18 3.27
N SER A 273 -19.67 -5.73 4.49
CA SER A 273 -20.47 -5.18 5.60
C SER A 273 -19.87 -3.87 6.14
N VAL A 274 -18.55 -3.72 6.06
CA VAL A 274 -17.84 -2.50 6.44
C VAL A 274 -18.11 -1.39 5.41
N ASP A 275 -17.94 -1.69 4.10
CA ASP A 275 -18.30 -0.75 3.02
C ASP A 275 -19.76 -0.30 3.12
N ALA A 276 -20.68 -1.24 3.33
CA ALA A 276 -22.12 -0.94 3.43
C ALA A 276 -22.46 0.03 4.58
N ALA A 277 -21.69 0.02 5.68
CA ALA A 277 -21.91 0.92 6.81
C ALA A 277 -21.67 2.39 6.41
N ALA A 278 -20.58 2.68 5.69
CA ALA A 278 -20.29 4.02 5.18
C ALA A 278 -21.23 4.40 4.03
N ARG A 279 -21.32 3.54 3.02
CA ARG A 279 -22.09 3.77 1.79
C ARG A 279 -23.56 4.05 2.07
N SER A 280 -24.19 3.24 2.91
CA SER A 280 -25.60 3.44 3.27
C SER A 280 -25.87 4.78 3.95
N LEU A 281 -24.90 5.33 4.69
CA LEU A 281 -25.04 6.63 5.34
C LEU A 281 -24.96 7.75 4.29
N ILE A 282 -24.02 7.68 3.37
CA ILE A 282 -23.88 8.65 2.28
C ILE A 282 -25.13 8.60 1.37
N ASP A 283 -25.60 7.41 1.01
CA ASP A 283 -26.74 7.23 0.11
C ASP A 283 -28.09 7.66 0.71
N ARG A 284 -28.20 7.73 2.04
CA ARG A 284 -29.37 8.34 2.72
C ARG A 284 -29.30 9.87 2.79
N SER A 285 -28.17 10.49 2.42
CA SER A 285 -28.01 11.93 2.35
C SER A 285 -28.35 12.45 0.95
N LYS A 286 -28.25 13.77 0.77
CA LYS A 286 -28.37 14.40 -0.55
C LYS A 286 -27.23 14.03 -1.51
N TYR A 287 -26.17 13.39 -1.02
CA TYR A 287 -25.02 12.95 -1.80
C TYR A 287 -25.14 11.51 -2.30
N LYS A 288 -26.35 10.96 -2.38
CA LYS A 288 -26.62 9.62 -2.91
C LYS A 288 -25.91 9.40 -4.26
N GLY A 289 -25.16 8.29 -4.37
CA GLY A 289 -24.41 7.92 -5.57
C GLY A 289 -23.14 8.74 -5.81
N ARG A 290 -22.74 9.59 -4.86
CA ARG A 290 -21.50 10.39 -4.97
C ARG A 290 -20.28 9.74 -4.30
N PHE A 291 -20.45 8.61 -3.65
CA PHE A 291 -19.38 7.73 -3.18
C PHE A 291 -19.13 6.64 -4.23
N ILE A 292 -18.18 6.87 -5.13
CA ILE A 292 -18.02 6.16 -6.41
C ILE A 292 -16.92 5.09 -6.42
N HIS A 293 -16.23 4.87 -5.31
CA HIS A 293 -15.17 3.84 -5.17
C HIS A 293 -15.47 2.90 -3.99
N GLY A 294 -14.62 1.91 -3.75
CA GLY A 294 -14.67 1.07 -2.55
C GLY A 294 -14.31 1.86 -1.30
N LEU A 295 -14.68 1.34 -0.13
CA LEU A 295 -14.37 2.00 1.13
C LEU A 295 -12.87 2.03 1.44
N GLY A 296 -12.08 1.10 0.87
CA GLY A 296 -10.64 1.07 1.12
C GLY A 296 -9.98 -0.23 0.68
N HIS A 297 -8.71 -0.35 1.00
CA HIS A 297 -7.84 -1.46 0.63
C HIS A 297 -6.86 -1.81 1.75
N SER A 298 -6.26 -3.00 1.67
CA SER A 298 -5.17 -3.36 2.58
C SER A 298 -3.91 -2.59 2.20
N ILE A 299 -3.15 -2.18 3.21
CA ILE A 299 -1.87 -1.49 3.07
C ILE A 299 -0.73 -2.30 3.70
N GLY A 300 0.49 -2.12 3.22
CA GLY A 300 1.67 -2.81 3.71
C GLY A 300 2.94 -2.46 2.94
N LEU A 301 3.57 -3.45 2.30
CA LEU A 301 4.71 -3.25 1.40
C LEU A 301 4.32 -2.57 0.08
N ALA A 302 3.06 -2.57 -0.25
CA ALA A 302 2.48 -1.78 -1.32
C ALA A 302 1.34 -0.94 -0.74
N VAL A 303 0.98 0.16 -1.42
CA VAL A 303 -0.20 0.95 -1.07
C VAL A 303 -1.44 0.05 -1.18
N HIS A 304 -1.66 -0.59 -2.32
CA HIS A 304 -2.65 -1.63 -2.49
C HIS A 304 -1.99 -3.00 -2.25
N ASP A 305 -2.03 -3.50 -1.01
CA ASP A 305 -1.33 -4.72 -0.57
C ASP A 305 -2.25 -5.95 -0.52
N GLY A 306 -3.14 -6.06 -1.47
CA GLY A 306 -4.15 -7.11 -1.57
C GLY A 306 -5.35 -6.86 -0.65
N GLY A 307 -6.48 -7.48 -0.96
CA GLY A 307 -7.73 -7.28 -0.21
C GLY A 307 -8.34 -5.90 -0.40
N ALA A 308 -9.66 -5.84 -0.48
CA ALA A 308 -10.40 -4.60 -0.63
C ALA A 308 -11.63 -4.58 0.27
N LEU A 309 -11.95 -3.40 0.82
CA LEU A 309 -13.20 -3.10 1.48
C LEU A 309 -14.15 -2.50 0.43
N ASN A 310 -14.99 -3.31 -0.16
CA ASN A 310 -15.95 -2.87 -1.17
C ASN A 310 -17.24 -3.70 -1.12
N SER A 311 -18.25 -3.31 -1.89
CA SER A 311 -19.59 -3.91 -1.89
C SER A 311 -19.64 -5.38 -2.34
N THR A 312 -18.58 -5.91 -2.95
CA THR A 312 -18.53 -7.28 -3.51
C THR A 312 -17.58 -8.22 -2.77
N SER A 313 -16.73 -7.71 -1.87
CA SER A 313 -15.70 -8.49 -1.19
C SER A 313 -16.27 -9.26 0.00
N ASP A 314 -16.15 -10.58 -0.04
CA ASP A 314 -16.50 -11.49 1.08
C ASP A 314 -15.33 -11.71 2.06
N LEU A 315 -14.22 -10.99 1.91
CA LEU A 315 -13.07 -11.07 2.82
C LEU A 315 -13.51 -10.86 4.26
N VAL A 316 -13.15 -11.79 5.13
CA VAL A 316 -13.43 -11.71 6.58
C VAL A 316 -12.23 -11.06 7.26
N LEU A 317 -12.47 -9.97 8.00
CA LEU A 317 -11.43 -9.26 8.74
C LEU A 317 -10.89 -10.12 9.88
N ARG A 318 -9.58 -10.09 10.06
CA ARG A 318 -8.85 -10.82 11.11
C ARG A 318 -7.90 -9.88 11.85
N PRO A 319 -7.55 -10.17 13.11
CA PRO A 319 -6.55 -9.39 13.84
C PRO A 319 -5.23 -9.27 13.07
N ASN A 320 -4.59 -8.13 13.21
CA ASN A 320 -3.34 -7.74 12.54
C ASN A 320 -3.46 -7.49 11.03
N MET A 321 -4.67 -7.39 10.47
CA MET A 321 -4.88 -6.78 9.17
C MET A 321 -4.85 -5.25 9.33
N VAL A 322 -4.34 -4.56 8.31
CA VAL A 322 -4.38 -3.09 8.21
C VAL A 322 -5.08 -2.73 6.91
N PHE A 323 -6.06 -1.84 7.00
CA PHE A 323 -6.85 -1.36 5.86
C PHE A 323 -7.01 0.15 5.94
N THR A 324 -7.16 0.80 4.81
CA THR A 324 -7.66 2.18 4.75
C THR A 324 -9.16 2.21 5.04
N ASP A 325 -9.64 3.31 5.62
CA ASP A 325 -11.05 3.67 5.81
C ASP A 325 -11.25 5.06 5.21
N GLU A 326 -11.67 5.11 3.93
CA GLU A 326 -11.57 6.30 3.08
C GLU A 326 -12.89 6.68 2.37
N PRO A 327 -14.01 6.81 3.06
CA PRO A 327 -15.22 7.27 2.39
C PRO A 327 -15.02 8.66 1.79
N GLY A 328 -15.58 8.88 0.60
CA GLY A 328 -15.51 10.16 -0.09
C GLY A 328 -16.83 10.53 -0.77
N VAL A 329 -17.02 11.83 -0.97
CA VAL A 329 -18.13 12.41 -1.74
C VAL A 329 -17.55 13.36 -2.77
N TYR A 330 -17.93 13.20 -4.03
CA TYR A 330 -17.39 13.97 -5.15
C TYR A 330 -18.51 14.59 -5.97
N VAL A 331 -18.52 15.92 -6.05
CA VAL A 331 -19.55 16.69 -6.77
C VAL A 331 -18.90 17.49 -7.90
N PRO A 332 -19.07 17.03 -9.16
CA PRO A 332 -18.50 17.72 -10.32
C PRO A 332 -18.82 19.21 -10.33
N GLY A 333 -17.81 20.04 -10.61
CA GLY A 333 -17.92 21.50 -10.63
C GLY A 333 -17.95 22.16 -9.25
N PHE A 334 -18.06 21.40 -8.16
CA PHE A 334 -18.05 21.93 -6.79
C PHE A 334 -16.77 21.53 -6.03
N GLY A 335 -16.42 20.25 -6.03
CA GLY A 335 -15.27 19.70 -5.32
C GLY A 335 -15.53 18.36 -4.67
N GLY A 336 -14.62 17.91 -3.83
CA GLY A 336 -14.70 16.63 -3.13
C GLY A 336 -14.34 16.74 -1.66
N VAL A 337 -14.80 15.75 -0.89
CA VAL A 337 -14.35 15.48 0.47
C VAL A 337 -13.98 14.00 0.55
N ARG A 338 -12.77 13.70 1.00
CA ARG A 338 -12.35 12.38 1.48
C ARG A 338 -11.70 12.55 2.85
N ILE A 339 -12.02 11.63 3.76
CA ILE A 339 -11.36 11.50 5.06
C ILE A 339 -10.91 10.06 5.16
N GLU A 340 -9.62 9.87 5.32
CA GLU A 340 -9.00 8.56 5.27
C GLU A 340 -7.98 8.36 6.37
N ASP A 341 -7.98 7.19 6.92
CA ASP A 341 -6.99 6.75 7.89
C ASP A 341 -6.65 5.27 7.70
N ASP A 342 -5.40 4.92 7.94
CA ASP A 342 -4.99 3.53 8.13
C ASP A 342 -5.54 2.99 9.46
N VAL A 343 -6.19 1.84 9.41
CA VAL A 343 -6.86 1.19 10.54
C VAL A 343 -6.29 -0.20 10.78
N LEU A 344 -5.74 -0.42 11.98
CA LEU A 344 -5.34 -1.75 12.45
C LEU A 344 -6.54 -2.48 13.03
N ILE A 345 -6.82 -3.66 12.49
CA ILE A 345 -7.77 -4.59 13.06
C ILE A 345 -7.11 -5.27 14.26
N THR A 346 -7.55 -4.95 15.47
CA THR A 346 -7.04 -5.55 16.70
C THR A 346 -7.86 -6.80 17.09
N LYS A 347 -7.53 -7.45 18.19
CA LYS A 347 -8.37 -8.53 18.76
C LYS A 347 -9.68 -7.99 19.38
N GLY A 348 -9.73 -6.69 19.67
CA GLY A 348 -10.89 -5.99 20.22
C GLY A 348 -11.37 -4.88 19.29
N GLU A 349 -11.41 -3.64 19.79
CA GLU A 349 -11.79 -2.47 19.01
C GLU A 349 -10.71 -2.14 17.95
N PRO A 350 -11.10 -1.67 16.76
CA PRO A 350 -10.14 -1.21 15.75
C PRO A 350 -9.34 -0.01 16.27
N ARG A 351 -8.18 0.23 15.68
CA ARG A 351 -7.32 1.34 16.06
C ARG A 351 -6.87 2.11 14.84
N PHE A 352 -7.13 3.41 14.81
CA PHE A 352 -6.50 4.30 13.84
C PHE A 352 -4.98 4.31 14.06
N MET A 353 -4.22 4.23 12.99
CA MET A 353 -2.77 4.31 13.01
C MET A 353 -2.29 5.74 12.73
N SER A 354 -3.05 6.52 11.98
CA SER A 354 -2.80 7.94 11.72
C SER A 354 -3.36 8.83 12.83
N THR A 355 -2.68 9.94 13.10
CA THR A 355 -3.01 10.90 14.14
C THR A 355 -3.34 12.29 13.60
N ALA A 356 -3.25 12.52 12.28
CA ALA A 356 -3.65 13.77 11.64
C ALA A 356 -5.11 14.09 12.01
N PRO A 357 -5.44 15.36 12.40
CA PRO A 357 -6.80 15.73 12.76
C PRO A 357 -7.80 15.49 11.63
N ARG A 358 -9.00 15.00 11.99
CA ARG A 358 -10.09 14.69 11.05
C ARG A 358 -11.11 15.80 10.91
N ASP A 359 -11.05 16.82 11.76
CA ASP A 359 -11.90 17.98 11.70
C ASP A 359 -11.61 18.83 10.44
N LEU A 360 -12.63 19.52 9.92
CA LEU A 360 -12.46 20.43 8.80
C LEU A 360 -11.62 21.62 9.21
N ARG A 361 -10.39 21.68 8.71
CA ARG A 361 -9.49 22.82 8.96
C ARG A 361 -9.81 23.98 8.03
N GLU A 362 -9.95 25.15 8.60
CA GLU A 362 -10.04 26.46 7.92
C GLU A 362 -8.66 27.13 8.00
N LEU A 363 -8.05 27.37 6.85
CA LEU A 363 -6.68 27.90 6.71
C LEU A 363 -6.67 29.39 6.44
#